data_adbc97bbf92e945a97070c2c7108f993
#
_entry.id   adbc97bbf92e945a97070c2c7108f993
#
_cell.length_a   1.000
_cell.length_b   1.000
_cell.length_c   1.000
_cell.angle_alpha   90.00
_cell.angle_beta   90.00
_cell.angle_gamma   90.00
#
_symmetry.space_group_name_H-M   'P 1'
#
loop_
_entity.id
_entity.type
_entity.pdbx_description
1 polymer ?
#
loop_
_entity_poly.entity_id
_entity_poly.type
_entity_poly.pdbx_seq_one_letter_code
_entity_poly.pdbx_strand_id
1 'polypeptide(L)'
;MIDRHSKLLVVDDNEDILLSFRMLLKPHIENIRMIKNPERISEIMDSFQPDVIILDMNFRQGQTSGEDGYRWLRFILDKNPNVVVLLLTAYVDTEKVVRAIKAGATDFIPKPWDNSKLLSIIESAYELSVSRRAAGSPTVAGNNVRLMIGESQAIKLLKERIEKIGATNANVLITGENGTGKDVVANLLHSCSPRSEKPLVTIDLGAIPEQLFESELFGYEKGAFTDARTNKEGRVAVADGGTVFLDEIGNLSLPLQQKLLTVIEKQSFAPLGSNKIKQVDVRIIAATNADIPQMVADGAFRQDLLYRINTFELHVPPLRERGNDIILLAEYFAEQIATRYKINPKQFSAKAKEKLLSHRWPGNVRELQHVVEQTIILSSGDIIYPDEIIFPQVAKSVENQVTLNLKILERETILKAIDHSNGNLSTAASLLGITRYALYRKIEKYGL
;
A
#
# COMPACT_ATOMS: atom_id res chain seq x y z
N MET A 1 -13.18 2.75 4.16
CA MET A 1 -14.21 3.62 4.80
C MET A 1 -14.17 3.40 6.30
N ILE A 2 -14.14 4.45 7.06
CA ILE A 2 -14.07 4.40 8.52
C ILE A 2 -15.30 3.68 9.05
N ASP A 3 -15.12 2.63 9.86
CA ASP A 3 -16.25 1.97 10.54
C ASP A 3 -16.90 2.99 11.48
N ARG A 4 -18.21 3.21 11.36
CA ARG A 4 -18.96 4.15 12.20
C ARG A 4 -18.83 3.89 13.70
N HIS A 5 -18.57 2.64 14.08
CA HIS A 5 -18.36 2.25 15.48
C HIS A 5 -16.93 2.43 15.97
N SER A 6 -16.01 2.82 15.09
CA SER A 6 -14.62 3.13 15.45
C SER A 6 -14.53 4.28 16.44
N LYS A 7 -13.62 4.19 17.39
CA LYS A 7 -13.47 5.16 18.49
C LYS A 7 -12.28 6.06 18.22
N LEU A 8 -12.54 7.34 18.01
CA LEU A 8 -11.53 8.37 17.77
C LEU A 8 -11.39 9.31 18.97
N LEU A 9 -10.17 9.53 19.40
CA LEU A 9 -9.84 10.58 20.36
C LEU A 9 -9.03 11.67 19.65
N VAL A 10 -9.48 12.92 19.74
CA VAL A 10 -8.74 14.10 19.26
C VAL A 10 -8.30 14.94 20.45
N VAL A 11 -7.01 15.27 20.52
CA VAL A 11 -6.41 16.03 21.61
C VAL A 11 -5.69 17.24 21.02
N ASP A 12 -6.25 18.43 21.23
CA ASP A 12 -5.69 19.70 20.76
C ASP A 12 -6.19 20.82 21.71
N ASP A 13 -5.34 21.74 22.13
CA ASP A 13 -5.72 22.83 23.01
C ASP A 13 -6.54 23.92 22.31
N ASN A 14 -6.52 23.95 20.98
CA ASN A 14 -7.26 24.91 20.15
C ASN A 14 -8.69 24.43 19.87
N GLU A 15 -9.68 25.22 20.34
CA GLU A 15 -11.11 24.94 20.12
C GLU A 15 -11.52 24.91 18.66
N ASP A 16 -10.97 25.81 17.85
CA ASP A 16 -11.33 25.92 16.42
C ASP A 16 -10.90 24.67 15.65
N ILE A 17 -9.76 24.09 16.03
CA ILE A 17 -9.28 22.83 15.48
C ILE A 17 -10.20 21.68 15.87
N LEU A 18 -10.55 21.57 17.16
CA LEU A 18 -11.48 20.54 17.63
C LEU A 18 -12.87 20.68 16.95
N LEU A 19 -13.35 21.90 16.78
CA LEU A 19 -14.62 22.16 16.07
C LEU A 19 -14.54 21.75 14.60
N SER A 20 -13.43 22.07 13.92
CA SER A 20 -13.19 21.68 12.53
C SER A 20 -13.19 20.16 12.36
N PHE A 21 -12.49 19.42 13.25
CA PHE A 21 -12.53 17.96 13.28
C PHE A 21 -13.94 17.43 13.54
N ARG A 22 -14.69 18.03 14.46
CA ARG A 22 -16.08 17.63 14.77
C ARG A 22 -16.97 17.76 13.55
N MET A 23 -16.90 18.88 12.84
CA MET A 23 -17.72 19.13 11.64
C MET A 23 -17.38 18.17 10.51
N LEU A 24 -16.10 17.90 10.30
CA LEU A 24 -15.64 17.03 9.23
C LEU A 24 -15.93 15.54 9.52
N LEU A 25 -15.72 15.09 10.75
CA LEU A 25 -15.71 13.66 11.06
C LEU A 25 -17.05 13.12 11.58
N LYS A 26 -17.93 13.99 12.13
CA LYS A 26 -19.25 13.57 12.64
C LYS A 26 -20.11 12.80 11.62
N PRO A 27 -20.08 13.11 10.30
CA PRO A 27 -20.79 12.33 9.30
C PRO A 27 -20.22 10.91 9.07
N HIS A 28 -18.96 10.68 9.44
CA HIS A 28 -18.20 9.46 9.15
C HIS A 28 -17.98 8.55 10.36
N ILE A 29 -17.93 9.13 11.58
CA ILE A 29 -17.62 8.42 12.83
C ILE A 29 -18.62 8.79 13.91
N GLU A 30 -19.24 7.81 14.56
CA GLU A 30 -20.21 8.03 15.65
C GLU A 30 -19.51 8.29 16.98
N ASN A 31 -18.43 7.57 17.26
CA ASN A 31 -17.74 7.60 18.55
C ASN A 31 -16.50 8.47 18.51
N ILE A 32 -16.68 9.79 18.62
CA ILE A 32 -15.58 10.76 18.68
C ILE A 32 -15.57 11.42 20.06
N ARG A 33 -14.41 11.38 20.71
CA ARG A 33 -14.13 12.20 21.89
C ARG A 33 -13.08 13.25 21.57
N MET A 34 -13.28 14.44 22.10
CA MET A 34 -12.40 15.59 21.89
C MET A 34 -12.06 16.23 23.23
N ILE A 35 -10.78 16.45 23.47
CA ILE A 35 -10.29 17.03 24.73
C ILE A 35 -9.23 18.09 24.44
N LYS A 36 -9.23 19.15 25.27
CA LYS A 36 -8.24 20.21 25.22
C LYS A 36 -7.04 19.93 26.13
N ASN A 37 -7.30 19.27 27.26
CA ASN A 37 -6.27 19.01 28.25
C ASN A 37 -5.72 17.59 28.07
N PRO A 38 -4.45 17.43 27.68
CA PRO A 38 -3.83 16.13 27.47
C PRO A 38 -3.70 15.30 28.76
N GLU A 39 -3.78 15.91 29.96
CA GLU A 39 -3.75 15.18 31.24
C GLU A 39 -4.93 14.20 31.40
N ARG A 40 -6.03 14.43 30.68
CA ARG A 40 -7.19 13.55 30.66
C ARG A 40 -7.05 12.34 29.75
N ILE A 41 -5.97 12.25 28.98
CA ILE A 41 -5.74 11.12 28.06
C ILE A 41 -5.79 9.79 28.84
N SER A 42 -5.17 9.71 30.02
CA SER A 42 -5.16 8.49 30.81
C SER A 42 -6.56 7.98 31.15
N GLU A 43 -7.41 8.86 31.68
CA GLU A 43 -8.80 8.55 32.06
C GLU A 43 -9.62 8.07 30.84
N ILE A 44 -9.42 8.75 29.70
CA ILE A 44 -10.18 8.44 28.48
C ILE A 44 -9.67 7.15 27.82
N MET A 45 -8.38 6.86 27.86
CA MET A 45 -7.85 5.59 27.38
C MET A 45 -8.47 4.41 28.14
N ASP A 46 -8.65 4.54 29.48
CA ASP A 46 -9.24 3.49 30.31
C ASP A 46 -10.77 3.33 30.05
N SER A 47 -11.50 4.45 29.98
CA SER A 47 -12.96 4.44 29.88
C SER A 47 -13.50 4.28 28.46
N PHE A 48 -12.79 4.83 27.47
CA PHE A 48 -13.24 4.90 26.08
C PHE A 48 -12.51 3.91 25.16
N GLN A 49 -11.25 3.58 25.47
CA GLN A 49 -10.42 2.69 24.69
C GLN A 49 -10.38 3.08 23.19
N PRO A 50 -9.79 4.24 22.83
CA PRO A 50 -9.77 4.71 21.46
C PRO A 50 -8.97 3.77 20.55
N ASP A 51 -9.41 3.64 19.29
CA ASP A 51 -8.73 2.90 18.23
C ASP A 51 -7.61 3.73 17.63
N VAL A 52 -7.92 5.02 17.43
CA VAL A 52 -7.02 6.01 16.85
C VAL A 52 -7.02 7.25 17.74
N ILE A 53 -5.85 7.81 17.98
CA ILE A 53 -5.66 9.06 18.71
C ILE A 53 -5.01 10.07 17.77
N ILE A 54 -5.63 11.23 17.58
CA ILE A 54 -5.03 12.39 16.92
C ILE A 54 -4.53 13.32 18.03
N LEU A 55 -3.22 13.58 18.04
CA LEU A 55 -2.54 14.28 19.14
C LEU A 55 -1.79 15.50 18.60
N ASP A 56 -2.07 16.68 19.15
CA ASP A 56 -1.28 17.86 18.84
C ASP A 56 0.15 17.76 19.39
N MET A 57 1.08 18.38 18.67
CA MET A 57 2.49 18.42 19.07
C MET A 57 2.79 19.49 20.14
N ASN A 58 1.97 20.53 20.26
CA ASN A 58 2.22 21.67 21.14
C ASN A 58 0.96 22.06 21.93
N PHE A 59 1.00 21.92 23.25
CA PHE A 59 -0.12 22.22 24.15
C PHE A 59 0.06 23.55 24.93
N ARG A 60 1.01 24.41 24.53
CA ARG A 60 1.22 25.72 25.14
C ARG A 60 1.39 26.77 24.06
N GLN A 61 0.63 27.86 24.16
CA GLN A 61 0.75 29.00 23.24
C GLN A 61 2.19 29.53 23.20
N GLY A 62 2.75 29.60 21.98
CA GLY A 62 4.10 30.12 21.74
C GLY A 62 5.26 29.11 21.83
N GLN A 63 5.01 27.85 22.15
CA GLN A 63 6.02 26.80 22.06
C GLN A 63 5.93 26.09 20.69
N THR A 64 7.07 26.02 20.00
CA THR A 64 7.22 25.33 18.71
C THR A 64 8.11 24.09 18.80
N SER A 65 8.53 23.71 20.01
CA SER A 65 9.48 22.62 20.23
C SER A 65 8.93 21.22 19.98
N GLY A 66 7.60 21.02 20.14
CA GLY A 66 6.95 19.72 20.01
C GLY A 66 7.21 18.74 21.16
N GLU A 67 7.97 19.12 22.19
CA GLU A 67 8.37 18.22 23.29
C GLU A 67 7.16 17.71 24.10
N ASP A 68 6.12 18.52 24.26
CA ASP A 68 4.89 18.10 24.95
C ASP A 68 4.19 16.97 24.19
N GLY A 69 4.08 17.07 22.86
CA GLY A 69 3.50 16.02 22.02
C GLY A 69 4.29 14.71 22.08
N TYR A 70 5.63 14.77 22.06
CA TYR A 70 6.46 13.57 22.22
C TYR A 70 6.30 12.92 23.60
N ARG A 71 6.15 13.70 24.66
CA ARG A 71 5.92 13.18 26.01
C ARG A 71 4.60 12.41 26.08
N TRP A 72 3.52 12.99 25.52
CA TRP A 72 2.21 12.35 25.50
C TRP A 72 2.16 11.17 24.54
N LEU A 73 2.80 11.24 23.41
CA LEU A 73 2.93 10.10 22.49
C LEU A 73 3.52 8.88 23.23
N ARG A 74 4.61 9.06 23.94
CA ARG A 74 5.22 7.98 24.74
C ARG A 74 4.28 7.46 25.80
N PHE A 75 3.67 8.35 26.58
CA PHE A 75 2.71 7.94 27.60
C PHE A 75 1.58 7.09 27.04
N ILE A 76 1.05 7.47 25.88
CA ILE A 76 -0.02 6.74 25.18
C ILE A 76 0.46 5.36 24.77
N LEU A 77 1.64 5.27 24.15
CA LEU A 77 2.20 4.02 23.65
C LEU A 77 2.67 3.09 24.77
N ASP A 78 3.19 3.63 25.87
CA ASP A 78 3.54 2.85 27.07
C ASP A 78 2.29 2.22 27.70
N LYS A 79 1.16 2.95 27.68
CA LYS A 79 -0.13 2.46 28.22
C LYS A 79 -0.83 1.48 27.30
N ASN A 80 -0.79 1.70 25.99
CA ASN A 80 -1.35 0.80 24.97
C ASN A 80 -0.47 0.81 23.69
N PRO A 81 0.43 -0.16 23.53
CA PRO A 81 1.32 -0.24 22.37
C PRO A 81 0.58 -0.48 21.03
N ASN A 82 -0.67 -0.95 21.09
CA ASN A 82 -1.45 -1.27 19.89
C ASN A 82 -2.27 -0.11 19.36
N VAL A 83 -2.42 0.98 20.13
CA VAL A 83 -3.17 2.14 19.68
C VAL A 83 -2.43 2.86 18.54
N VAL A 84 -3.20 3.33 17.57
CA VAL A 84 -2.65 4.10 16.45
C VAL A 84 -2.66 5.58 16.80
N VAL A 85 -1.50 6.24 16.73
CA VAL A 85 -1.37 7.66 17.05
C VAL A 85 -0.96 8.44 15.81
N LEU A 86 -1.78 9.43 15.44
CA LEU A 86 -1.52 10.42 14.39
C LEU A 86 -1.14 11.75 15.05
N LEU A 87 -0.06 12.38 14.60
CA LEU A 87 0.37 13.65 15.16
C LEU A 87 -0.07 14.84 14.31
N LEU A 88 -0.61 15.89 14.94
CA LEU A 88 -0.92 17.17 14.30
C LEU A 88 0.31 18.08 14.38
N THR A 89 0.74 18.67 13.27
CA THR A 89 1.91 19.55 13.24
C THR A 89 1.66 20.82 12.40
N ALA A 90 2.05 21.98 12.93
CA ALA A 90 1.99 23.25 12.21
C ALA A 90 3.15 23.46 11.22
N TYR A 91 4.25 22.73 11.38
CA TYR A 91 5.44 22.82 10.53
C TYR A 91 5.84 21.44 10.04
N VAL A 92 5.93 21.29 8.72
CA VAL A 92 6.52 20.11 8.07
C VAL A 92 8.06 20.29 8.13
N ASP A 93 8.59 20.23 9.35
CA ASP A 93 10.03 20.12 9.57
C ASP A 93 10.38 18.63 9.47
N THR A 94 11.10 18.28 8.43
CA THR A 94 11.45 16.88 8.12
C THR A 94 12.11 16.16 9.30
N GLU A 95 12.93 16.87 10.10
CA GLU A 95 13.59 16.30 11.27
C GLU A 95 12.59 15.98 12.39
N LYS A 96 11.60 16.84 12.62
CA LYS A 96 10.55 16.61 13.63
C LYS A 96 9.62 15.48 13.24
N VAL A 97 9.25 15.39 11.96
CA VAL A 97 8.44 14.28 11.44
C VAL A 97 9.17 12.95 11.59
N VAL A 98 10.44 12.87 11.20
CA VAL A 98 11.27 11.68 11.36
C VAL A 98 11.39 11.29 12.83
N ARG A 99 11.60 12.27 13.72
CA ARG A 99 11.67 12.04 15.18
C ARG A 99 10.35 11.50 15.74
N ALA A 100 9.21 12.01 15.24
CA ALA A 100 7.88 11.58 15.64
C ALA A 100 7.58 10.11 15.25
N ILE A 101 7.87 9.74 14.02
CA ILE A 101 7.74 8.35 13.54
C ILE A 101 8.67 7.42 14.32
N LYS A 102 9.94 7.82 14.55
CA LYS A 102 10.87 7.06 15.41
C LYS A 102 10.40 6.93 16.85
N ALA A 103 9.64 7.90 17.36
CA ALA A 103 9.05 7.83 18.69
C ALA A 103 7.80 6.94 18.77
N GLY A 104 7.34 6.37 17.62
CA GLY A 104 6.23 5.42 17.55
C GLY A 104 4.92 6.01 17.05
N ALA A 105 4.88 7.28 16.60
CA ALA A 105 3.73 7.80 15.89
C ALA A 105 3.54 7.02 14.57
N THR A 106 2.29 6.78 14.21
CA THR A 106 1.98 6.03 12.99
C THR A 106 2.12 6.91 11.74
N ASP A 107 1.63 8.16 11.84
CA ASP A 107 1.68 9.13 10.75
C ASP A 107 1.51 10.56 11.33
N PHE A 108 1.54 11.57 10.44
CA PHE A 108 1.34 12.96 10.82
C PHE A 108 0.34 13.65 9.90
N ILE A 109 -0.33 14.68 10.43
CA ILE A 109 -1.29 15.53 9.74
C ILE A 109 -0.76 16.96 9.77
N PRO A 110 -0.45 17.59 8.62
CA PRO A 110 0.00 18.98 8.59
C PRO A 110 -1.16 19.94 8.85
N LYS A 111 -0.92 21.03 9.57
CA LYS A 111 -1.83 22.18 9.72
C LYS A 111 -1.37 23.31 8.78
N PRO A 112 -2.24 23.85 7.86
CA PRO A 112 -3.59 23.40 7.57
C PRO A 112 -3.61 22.11 6.74
N TRP A 113 -4.68 21.34 6.88
CA TRP A 113 -4.86 20.07 6.14
C TRP A 113 -5.84 20.22 4.98
N ASP A 114 -5.74 19.30 4.03
CA ASP A 114 -6.77 19.05 3.04
C ASP A 114 -7.75 17.99 3.58
N ASN A 115 -9.05 18.24 3.47
CA ASN A 115 -10.08 17.40 4.05
C ASN A 115 -10.09 15.97 3.47
N SER A 116 -9.84 15.83 2.18
CA SER A 116 -9.81 14.52 1.51
C SER A 116 -8.60 13.69 1.95
N LYS A 117 -7.43 14.33 2.05
CA LYS A 117 -6.21 13.70 2.55
C LYS A 117 -6.33 13.32 4.03
N LEU A 118 -6.92 14.19 4.84
CA LEU A 118 -7.15 13.92 6.25
C LEU A 118 -8.03 12.68 6.44
N LEU A 119 -9.14 12.57 5.70
CA LEU A 119 -10.01 11.40 5.75
C LEU A 119 -9.28 10.13 5.36
N SER A 120 -8.46 10.15 4.30
CA SER A 120 -7.69 8.98 3.87
C SER A 120 -6.63 8.55 4.90
N ILE A 121 -5.96 9.49 5.57
CA ILE A 121 -5.01 9.20 6.66
C ILE A 121 -5.72 8.53 7.85
N ILE A 122 -6.87 9.08 8.25
CA ILE A 122 -7.66 8.51 9.36
C ILE A 122 -8.19 7.12 8.99
N GLU A 123 -8.61 6.90 7.75
CA GLU A 123 -9.06 5.60 7.26
C GLU A 123 -7.94 4.56 7.34
N SER A 124 -6.77 4.86 6.82
CA SER A 124 -5.58 4.01 6.92
C SER A 124 -5.18 3.71 8.37
N ALA A 125 -5.31 4.71 9.25
CA ALA A 125 -5.05 4.55 10.68
C ALA A 125 -6.02 3.57 11.33
N TYR A 126 -7.29 3.60 10.97
CA TYR A 126 -8.27 2.63 11.47
C TYR A 126 -8.02 1.21 10.96
N GLU A 127 -7.72 1.04 9.68
CA GLU A 127 -7.36 -0.27 9.13
C GLU A 127 -6.17 -0.86 9.86
N LEU A 128 -5.16 -0.05 10.17
CA LEU A 128 -4.02 -0.46 10.95
C LEU A 128 -4.39 -0.79 12.41
N SER A 129 -5.30 -0.05 13.03
CA SER A 129 -5.75 -0.32 14.41
C SER A 129 -6.47 -1.66 14.52
N VAL A 130 -7.31 -1.99 13.52
CA VAL A 130 -7.98 -3.29 13.42
C VAL A 130 -6.95 -4.41 13.25
N SER A 131 -5.96 -4.21 12.39
CA SER A 131 -4.86 -5.16 12.18
C SER A 131 -4.03 -5.39 13.46
N ARG A 132 -3.69 -4.32 14.21
CA ARG A 132 -2.95 -4.42 15.48
C ARG A 132 -3.74 -5.10 16.59
N ARG A 133 -5.05 -4.91 16.65
CA ARG A 133 -5.93 -5.61 17.60
C ARG A 133 -6.02 -7.10 17.31
N ALA A 134 -6.11 -7.47 16.05
CA ALA A 134 -6.09 -8.86 15.62
C ALA A 134 -4.75 -9.55 15.98
N ALA A 135 -3.64 -8.83 15.98
CA ALA A 135 -2.32 -9.33 16.35
C ALA A 135 -2.09 -9.41 17.88
N GLY A 136 -2.86 -8.67 18.69
CA GLY A 136 -2.67 -8.56 20.15
C GLY A 136 -3.52 -9.51 21.00
N SER A 137 -4.42 -10.29 20.43
CA SER A 137 -5.14 -11.36 21.12
C SER A 137 -4.61 -12.70 20.67
N PRO A 138 -4.29 -13.64 21.58
CA PRO A 138 -4.10 -15.04 21.21
C PRO A 138 -5.47 -15.67 20.99
N THR A 139 -6.26 -15.10 20.11
CA THR A 139 -7.42 -15.78 19.53
C THR A 139 -6.92 -16.43 18.27
N VAL A 140 -6.93 -17.77 18.30
CA VAL A 140 -6.97 -18.61 17.11
C VAL A 140 -7.59 -17.80 15.98
N ALA A 141 -6.78 -17.42 14.99
CA ALA A 141 -7.25 -16.79 13.78
C ALA A 141 -8.33 -17.71 13.23
N GLY A 142 -9.58 -17.35 13.47
CA GLY A 142 -10.67 -17.92 12.70
C GLY A 142 -10.31 -17.67 11.25
N ASN A 143 -10.14 -18.74 10.51
CA ASN A 143 -9.76 -18.81 9.12
C ASN A 143 -10.64 -17.89 8.26
N ASN A 144 -10.38 -16.60 8.23
CA ASN A 144 -10.67 -15.79 7.06
C ASN A 144 -9.57 -16.08 6.03
N VAL A 145 -9.57 -17.33 5.55
CA VAL A 145 -8.83 -17.67 4.33
C VAL A 145 -9.39 -16.75 3.26
N ARG A 146 -8.64 -15.73 2.89
CA ARG A 146 -9.00 -14.87 1.75
C ARG A 146 -9.10 -15.79 0.56
N LEU A 147 -10.33 -16.10 0.15
CA LEU A 147 -10.61 -17.02 -0.95
C LEU A 147 -10.03 -16.42 -2.23
N MET A 148 -9.19 -17.16 -2.91
CA MET A 148 -8.77 -16.82 -4.26
C MET A 148 -9.93 -17.11 -5.21
N ILE A 149 -10.67 -16.06 -5.58
CA ILE A 149 -11.81 -16.14 -6.49
C ILE A 149 -11.30 -16.19 -7.91
N GLY A 150 -11.82 -17.12 -8.69
CA GLY A 150 -11.51 -17.30 -10.10
C GLY A 150 -11.64 -18.76 -10.52
N GLU A 151 -12.13 -18.94 -11.75
CA GLU A 151 -12.37 -20.23 -12.40
C GLU A 151 -11.61 -20.36 -13.73
N SER A 152 -10.91 -19.32 -14.18
CA SER A 152 -10.06 -19.38 -15.36
C SER A 152 -9.01 -20.47 -15.25
N GLN A 153 -8.61 -21.03 -16.38
CA GLN A 153 -7.61 -22.10 -16.42
C GLN A 153 -6.30 -21.69 -15.73
N ALA A 154 -5.89 -20.42 -15.90
CA ALA A 154 -4.68 -19.88 -15.27
C ALA A 154 -4.80 -19.88 -13.74
N ILE A 155 -5.96 -19.48 -13.20
CA ILE A 155 -6.19 -19.47 -11.74
C ILE A 155 -6.34 -20.90 -11.19
N LYS A 156 -6.98 -21.83 -11.90
CA LYS A 156 -7.06 -23.23 -11.48
C LYS A 156 -5.67 -23.86 -11.36
N LEU A 157 -4.82 -23.69 -12.38
CA LEU A 157 -3.44 -24.16 -12.35
C LEU A 157 -2.62 -23.52 -11.22
N LEU A 158 -2.84 -22.23 -10.96
CA LEU A 158 -2.17 -21.55 -9.85
C LEU A 158 -2.62 -22.11 -8.49
N LYS A 159 -3.91 -22.38 -8.29
CA LYS A 159 -4.43 -23.02 -7.07
C LYS A 159 -3.82 -24.40 -6.84
N GLU A 160 -3.78 -25.25 -7.87
CA GLU A 160 -3.15 -26.58 -7.78
C GLU A 160 -1.66 -26.51 -7.39
N ARG A 161 -0.92 -25.51 -7.92
CA ARG A 161 0.49 -25.28 -7.55
C ARG A 161 0.60 -24.79 -6.12
N ILE A 162 -0.27 -23.88 -5.67
CA ILE A 162 -0.31 -23.36 -4.30
C ILE A 162 -0.52 -24.51 -3.32
N GLU A 163 -1.45 -25.42 -3.56
CA GLU A 163 -1.71 -26.58 -2.69
C GLU A 163 -0.49 -27.48 -2.58
N LYS A 164 0.16 -27.83 -3.70
CA LYS A 164 1.35 -28.69 -3.71
C LYS A 164 2.54 -28.04 -3.01
N ILE A 165 2.84 -26.76 -3.32
CA ILE A 165 3.98 -26.04 -2.75
C ILE A 165 3.67 -25.64 -1.29
N GLY A 166 2.42 -25.29 -1.00
CA GLY A 166 1.97 -24.95 0.33
C GLY A 166 2.30 -26.04 1.35
N ALA A 167 2.07 -27.31 1.02
CA ALA A 167 2.35 -28.45 1.88
C ALA A 167 3.84 -28.61 2.27
N THR A 168 4.74 -27.79 1.73
CA THR A 168 6.19 -27.81 2.01
C THR A 168 6.62 -26.60 2.84
N ASN A 169 7.82 -26.64 3.41
CA ASN A 169 8.49 -25.51 4.04
C ASN A 169 9.40 -24.72 3.07
N ALA A 170 9.34 -24.99 1.77
CA ALA A 170 10.17 -24.31 0.80
C ALA A 170 9.83 -22.82 0.69
N ASN A 171 10.85 -22.01 0.40
CA ASN A 171 10.67 -20.59 0.10
C ASN A 171 10.00 -20.42 -1.26
N VAL A 172 9.20 -19.37 -1.40
CA VAL A 172 8.42 -19.09 -2.61
C VAL A 172 8.61 -17.64 -3.03
N LEU A 173 8.89 -17.43 -4.30
CA LEU A 173 8.86 -16.11 -4.93
C LEU A 173 7.55 -15.97 -5.72
N ILE A 174 6.75 -14.98 -5.38
CA ILE A 174 5.50 -14.65 -6.06
C ILE A 174 5.76 -13.45 -6.97
N THR A 175 5.59 -13.64 -8.28
CA THR A 175 5.75 -12.57 -9.27
C THR A 175 4.40 -12.16 -9.85
N GLY A 176 4.26 -10.92 -10.29
CA GLY A 176 3.05 -10.42 -10.95
C GLY A 176 2.83 -8.93 -10.75
N GLU A 177 2.00 -8.36 -11.59
CA GLU A 177 1.70 -6.93 -11.59
C GLU A 177 1.09 -6.47 -10.24
N ASN A 178 1.11 -5.15 -10.02
CA ASN A 178 0.47 -4.56 -8.84
C ASN A 178 -1.04 -4.81 -8.87
N GLY A 179 -1.60 -5.13 -7.69
CA GLY A 179 -3.03 -5.36 -7.54
C GLY A 179 -3.55 -6.69 -8.07
N THR A 180 -2.69 -7.66 -8.45
CA THR A 180 -3.10 -8.99 -8.93
C THR A 180 -3.56 -9.93 -7.81
N GLY A 181 -3.25 -9.64 -6.53
CA GLY A 181 -3.57 -10.46 -5.37
C GLY A 181 -2.43 -11.36 -4.91
N LYS A 182 -1.18 -10.89 -5.00
CA LYS A 182 0.02 -11.61 -4.48
C LYS A 182 -0.10 -11.93 -2.99
N ASP A 183 -0.70 -11.02 -2.20
CA ASP A 183 -1.00 -11.20 -0.78
C ASP A 183 -1.99 -12.34 -0.51
N VAL A 184 -3.00 -12.53 -1.37
CA VAL A 184 -3.94 -13.66 -1.30
C VAL A 184 -3.22 -14.97 -1.53
N VAL A 185 -2.30 -15.03 -2.51
CA VAL A 185 -1.48 -16.21 -2.78
C VAL A 185 -0.57 -16.54 -1.61
N ALA A 186 0.07 -15.53 -0.98
CA ALA A 186 0.92 -15.74 0.19
C ALA A 186 0.13 -16.29 1.39
N ASN A 187 -1.07 -15.77 1.64
CA ASN A 187 -1.97 -16.26 2.68
C ASN A 187 -2.39 -17.72 2.44
N LEU A 188 -2.73 -18.08 1.19
CA LEU A 188 -3.09 -19.45 0.84
C LEU A 188 -1.92 -20.42 0.99
N LEU A 189 -0.71 -20.03 0.55
CA LEU A 189 0.50 -20.83 0.74
C LEU A 189 0.78 -21.11 2.22
N HIS A 190 0.59 -20.12 3.08
CA HIS A 190 0.72 -20.29 4.53
C HIS A 190 -0.35 -21.21 5.09
N SER A 191 -1.64 -20.98 4.72
CA SER A 191 -2.78 -21.80 5.20
C SER A 191 -2.68 -23.26 4.79
N CYS A 192 -2.09 -23.56 3.62
CA CYS A 192 -1.85 -24.93 3.16
C CYS A 192 -0.55 -25.54 3.73
N SER A 193 0.18 -24.83 4.62
CA SER A 193 1.49 -25.27 5.09
C SER A 193 1.41 -26.00 6.45
N PRO A 194 2.48 -26.76 6.80
CA PRO A 194 2.62 -27.32 8.16
C PRO A 194 2.70 -26.23 9.25
N ARG A 195 2.86 -24.96 8.86
CA ARG A 195 2.92 -23.79 9.75
C ARG A 195 1.63 -22.99 9.78
N SER A 196 0.51 -23.51 9.29
CA SER A 196 -0.80 -22.83 9.21
C SER A 196 -1.31 -22.29 10.56
N GLU A 197 -0.98 -22.97 11.67
CA GLU A 197 -1.31 -22.56 13.03
C GLU A 197 -0.27 -21.61 13.67
N LYS A 198 0.79 -21.29 12.96
CA LYS A 198 1.88 -20.41 13.40
C LYS A 198 1.69 -19.01 12.81
N PRO A 199 2.38 -17.98 13.33
CA PRO A 199 2.21 -16.64 12.82
C PRO A 199 2.62 -16.51 11.35
N LEU A 200 1.80 -15.79 10.56
CA LEU A 200 2.16 -15.19 9.28
C LEU A 200 2.42 -13.71 9.49
N VAL A 201 3.68 -13.30 9.42
CA VAL A 201 4.07 -11.90 9.60
C VAL A 201 4.29 -11.27 8.24
N THR A 202 3.41 -10.35 7.86
CA THR A 202 3.52 -9.60 6.61
C THR A 202 4.35 -8.33 6.80
N ILE A 203 5.28 -8.09 5.88
CA ILE A 203 6.14 -6.92 5.84
C ILE A 203 6.06 -6.32 4.45
N ASP A 204 5.40 -5.17 4.34
CA ASP A 204 5.34 -4.38 3.12
C ASP A 204 6.59 -3.48 3.06
N LEU A 205 7.54 -3.87 2.21
CA LEU A 205 8.80 -3.14 2.04
C LEU A 205 8.62 -1.86 1.21
N GLY A 206 7.52 -1.72 0.48
CA GLY A 206 7.17 -0.48 -0.22
C GLY A 206 6.64 0.62 0.71
N ALA A 207 6.06 0.24 1.85
CA ALA A 207 5.48 1.16 2.82
C ALA A 207 6.46 1.61 3.91
N ILE A 208 7.59 0.91 4.10
CA ILE A 208 8.58 1.22 5.14
C ILE A 208 9.68 2.10 4.53
N PRO A 209 10.03 3.26 5.13
CA PRO A 209 11.21 4.03 4.74
C PRO A 209 12.49 3.19 4.84
N GLU A 210 13.38 3.29 3.85
CA GLU A 210 14.59 2.46 3.75
C GLU A 210 15.44 2.47 5.03
N GLN A 211 15.57 3.64 5.69
CA GLN A 211 16.33 3.79 6.93
C GLN A 211 15.75 2.99 8.10
N LEU A 212 14.49 2.57 8.02
CA LEU A 212 13.80 1.82 9.07
C LEU A 212 13.72 0.32 8.78
N PHE A 213 14.03 -0.13 7.58
CA PHE A 213 13.94 -1.55 7.20
C PHE A 213 14.67 -2.46 8.19
N GLU A 214 15.91 -2.11 8.51
CA GLU A 214 16.73 -2.94 9.40
C GLU A 214 16.14 -3.03 10.80
N SER A 215 15.69 -1.90 11.34
CA SER A 215 15.08 -1.84 12.69
C SER A 215 13.71 -2.53 12.75
N GLU A 216 12.93 -2.49 11.66
CA GLU A 216 11.64 -3.19 11.58
C GLU A 216 11.83 -4.71 11.39
N LEU A 217 12.74 -5.12 10.53
CA LEU A 217 13.00 -6.53 10.24
C LEU A 217 13.64 -7.25 11.42
N PHE A 218 14.74 -6.69 11.96
CA PHE A 218 15.59 -7.38 12.92
C PHE A 218 15.48 -6.87 14.35
N GLY A 219 14.81 -5.72 14.54
CA GLY A 219 14.72 -5.08 15.85
C GLY A 219 16.01 -4.40 16.29
N TYR A 220 16.03 -3.86 17.51
CA TYR A 220 17.17 -3.19 18.07
C TYR A 220 17.23 -3.31 19.60
N GLU A 221 18.44 -3.28 20.14
CA GLU A 221 18.67 -3.15 21.57
C GLU A 221 18.77 -1.67 21.99
N LYS A 222 18.48 -1.41 23.25
CA LYS A 222 18.64 -0.08 23.85
C LYS A 222 20.04 0.46 23.61
N GLY A 223 20.14 1.69 23.07
CA GLY A 223 21.41 2.32 22.75
C GLY A 223 21.93 2.05 21.34
N ALA A 224 21.22 1.30 20.49
CA ALA A 224 21.63 1.03 19.12
C ALA A 224 21.75 2.30 18.24
N PHE A 225 20.98 3.33 18.57
CA PHE A 225 21.04 4.67 17.98
C PHE A 225 20.55 5.70 19.02
N THR A 226 20.71 7.00 18.73
CA THR A 226 20.47 8.10 19.69
C THR A 226 19.11 8.05 20.39
N ASP A 227 18.07 7.52 19.73
CA ASP A 227 16.72 7.42 20.27
C ASP A 227 16.29 5.99 20.68
N ALA A 228 17.17 5.01 20.62
CA ALA A 228 16.88 3.63 21.05
C ALA A 228 16.86 3.51 22.59
N ARG A 229 15.76 3.93 23.23
CA ARG A 229 15.62 3.93 24.69
C ARG A 229 15.14 2.60 25.27
N THR A 230 14.47 1.79 24.47
CA THR A 230 13.93 0.46 24.80
C THR A 230 14.41 -0.54 23.77
N ASN A 231 14.36 -1.83 24.11
CA ASN A 231 14.54 -2.89 23.14
C ASN A 231 13.28 -2.98 22.27
N LYS A 232 13.43 -3.19 20.97
CA LYS A 232 12.33 -3.52 20.06
C LYS A 232 12.61 -4.83 19.40
N GLU A 233 11.66 -5.76 19.50
CA GLU A 233 11.73 -7.03 18.79
C GLU A 233 11.42 -6.84 17.31
N GLY A 234 12.25 -7.44 16.43
CA GLY A 234 12.06 -7.38 14.99
C GLY A 234 10.99 -8.33 14.50
N ARG A 235 10.38 -8.01 13.35
CA ARG A 235 9.30 -8.80 12.75
C ARG A 235 9.74 -10.23 12.40
N VAL A 236 11.01 -10.44 12.08
CA VAL A 236 11.57 -11.78 11.85
C VAL A 236 11.54 -12.62 13.13
N ALA A 237 11.83 -12.03 14.30
CA ALA A 237 11.74 -12.72 15.58
C ALA A 237 10.28 -13.04 15.95
N VAL A 238 9.35 -12.13 15.70
CA VAL A 238 7.91 -12.35 15.92
C VAL A 238 7.37 -13.51 15.07
N ALA A 239 7.96 -13.75 13.91
CA ALA A 239 7.58 -14.82 13.00
C ALA A 239 8.20 -16.19 13.35
N ASP A 240 8.95 -16.32 14.46
CA ASP A 240 9.63 -17.56 14.81
C ASP A 240 8.70 -18.77 14.86
N GLY A 241 9.11 -19.85 14.25
CA GLY A 241 8.30 -21.05 14.02
C GLY A 241 7.25 -20.92 12.90
N GLY A 242 7.03 -19.70 12.36
CA GLY A 242 5.99 -19.35 11.39
C GLY A 242 6.50 -19.02 9.99
N THR A 243 5.88 -18.03 9.37
CA THR A 243 6.17 -17.56 8.00
C THR A 243 6.34 -16.05 7.98
N VAL A 244 7.36 -15.57 7.28
CA VAL A 244 7.53 -14.16 6.93
C VAL A 244 7.11 -13.96 5.48
N PHE A 245 6.15 -13.07 5.26
CA PHE A 245 5.78 -12.62 3.92
C PHE A 245 6.38 -11.24 3.67
N LEU A 246 7.30 -11.16 2.69
CA LEU A 246 7.99 -9.95 2.26
C LEU A 246 7.33 -9.45 0.97
N ASP A 247 6.53 -8.40 1.05
CA ASP A 247 5.96 -7.78 -0.14
C ASP A 247 6.90 -6.72 -0.70
N GLU A 248 6.97 -6.62 -2.03
CA GLU A 248 7.85 -5.71 -2.79
C GLU A 248 9.34 -5.88 -2.45
N ILE A 249 9.83 -7.15 -2.47
CA ILE A 249 11.23 -7.49 -2.11
C ILE A 249 12.27 -6.78 -2.99
N GLY A 250 11.91 -6.37 -4.20
CA GLY A 250 12.77 -5.59 -5.09
C GLY A 250 13.22 -4.24 -4.51
N ASN A 251 12.51 -3.72 -3.50
CA ASN A 251 12.83 -2.44 -2.86
C ASN A 251 13.96 -2.54 -1.80
N LEU A 252 14.45 -3.76 -1.50
CA LEU A 252 15.53 -3.92 -0.54
C LEU A 252 16.87 -3.43 -1.10
N SER A 253 17.58 -2.62 -0.31
CA SER A 253 18.97 -2.25 -0.63
C SER A 253 19.93 -3.44 -0.48
N LEU A 254 21.04 -3.42 -1.21
CA LEU A 254 22.04 -4.51 -1.21
C LEU A 254 22.53 -4.90 0.20
N PRO A 255 22.78 -3.97 1.15
CA PRO A 255 23.16 -4.36 2.51
C PRO A 255 22.06 -5.16 3.23
N LEU A 256 20.78 -4.81 3.03
CA LEU A 256 19.66 -5.53 3.64
C LEU A 256 19.42 -6.88 2.99
N GLN A 257 19.62 -6.98 1.68
CA GLN A 257 19.62 -8.26 0.96
C GLN A 257 20.65 -9.22 1.54
N GLN A 258 21.86 -8.75 1.88
CA GLN A 258 22.91 -9.54 2.54
C GLN A 258 22.48 -10.04 3.93
N LYS A 259 21.83 -9.20 4.72
CA LYS A 259 21.32 -9.60 6.05
C LYS A 259 20.20 -10.62 5.93
N LEU A 260 19.27 -10.40 5.00
CA LEU A 260 18.18 -11.33 4.74
C LEU A 260 18.71 -12.70 4.30
N LEU A 261 19.73 -12.73 3.42
CA LEU A 261 20.41 -13.97 3.02
C LEU A 261 20.95 -14.71 4.24
N THR A 262 21.59 -14.01 5.18
CA THR A 262 22.09 -14.60 6.43
C THR A 262 20.98 -15.25 7.26
N VAL A 263 19.82 -14.61 7.35
CA VAL A 263 18.63 -15.18 8.03
C VAL A 263 18.17 -16.47 7.36
N ILE A 264 18.09 -16.46 6.04
CA ILE A 264 17.61 -17.61 5.27
C ILE A 264 18.59 -18.80 5.37
N GLU A 265 19.91 -18.54 5.33
CA GLU A 265 20.91 -19.59 5.32
C GLU A 265 21.24 -20.12 6.71
N LYS A 266 21.40 -19.20 7.69
CA LYS A 266 21.86 -19.55 9.03
C LYS A 266 20.73 -19.64 10.05
N GLN A 267 19.50 -19.30 9.64
CA GLN A 267 18.35 -19.20 10.54
C GLN A 267 18.67 -18.40 11.80
N SER A 268 19.42 -17.31 11.61
CA SER A 268 19.87 -16.46 12.71
C SER A 268 20.12 -15.03 12.26
N PHE A 269 19.99 -14.10 13.18
CA PHE A 269 20.31 -12.69 12.97
C PHE A 269 20.77 -12.04 14.27
N ALA A 270 21.36 -10.85 14.17
CA ALA A 270 21.65 -9.99 15.33
C ALA A 270 20.80 -8.70 15.24
N PRO A 271 20.09 -8.31 16.31
CA PRO A 271 19.42 -7.01 16.37
C PRO A 271 20.43 -5.85 16.24
N LEU A 272 19.96 -4.69 15.78
CA LEU A 272 20.81 -3.50 15.71
C LEU A 272 21.37 -3.15 17.11
N GLY A 273 22.64 -2.80 17.15
CA GLY A 273 23.33 -2.45 18.40
C GLY A 273 23.66 -3.65 19.28
N SER A 274 23.39 -4.87 18.83
CA SER A 274 23.68 -6.09 19.58
C SER A 274 24.61 -7.02 18.82
N ASN A 275 25.53 -7.66 19.53
CA ASN A 275 26.34 -8.75 19.00
C ASN A 275 25.76 -10.14 19.33
N LYS A 276 24.59 -10.16 20.02
CA LYS A 276 23.93 -11.43 20.39
C LYS A 276 23.18 -11.98 19.22
N ILE A 277 23.56 -13.17 18.77
CA ILE A 277 22.89 -13.89 17.70
C ILE A 277 21.61 -14.51 18.26
N LYS A 278 20.48 -14.20 17.63
CA LYS A 278 19.19 -14.87 17.87
C LYS A 278 18.97 -15.94 16.79
N GLN A 279 18.60 -17.13 17.20
CA GLN A 279 18.17 -18.20 16.29
C GLN A 279 16.68 -18.02 15.98
N VAL A 280 16.29 -18.30 14.75
CA VAL A 280 14.88 -18.26 14.29
C VAL A 280 14.65 -19.34 13.26
N ASP A 281 13.47 -19.95 13.29
CA ASP A 281 13.02 -20.89 12.26
C ASP A 281 11.85 -20.28 11.49
N VAL A 282 12.14 -19.62 10.37
CA VAL A 282 11.13 -18.94 9.56
C VAL A 282 11.12 -19.46 8.12
N ARG A 283 9.90 -19.66 7.59
CA ARG A 283 9.68 -19.83 6.16
C ARG A 283 9.57 -18.46 5.50
N ILE A 284 10.22 -18.27 4.35
CA ILE A 284 10.12 -17.00 3.60
C ILE A 284 9.20 -17.18 2.39
N ILE A 285 8.22 -16.26 2.27
CA ILE A 285 7.46 -16.06 1.05
C ILE A 285 7.75 -14.61 0.63
N ALA A 286 8.26 -14.41 -0.58
CA ALA A 286 8.57 -13.09 -1.12
C ALA A 286 7.67 -12.77 -2.29
N ALA A 287 7.28 -11.50 -2.45
CA ALA A 287 6.51 -11.03 -3.58
C ALA A 287 7.13 -9.79 -4.23
N THR A 288 6.95 -9.64 -5.54
CA THR A 288 7.43 -8.48 -6.28
C THR A 288 6.67 -8.29 -7.59
N ASN A 289 6.62 -7.04 -8.06
CA ASN A 289 6.24 -6.68 -9.43
C ASN A 289 7.45 -6.37 -10.31
N ALA A 290 8.65 -6.29 -9.73
CA ALA A 290 9.88 -5.97 -10.43
C ALA A 290 10.43 -7.18 -11.21
N ASP A 291 11.14 -6.91 -12.29
CA ASP A 291 11.92 -7.90 -13.03
C ASP A 291 13.23 -8.18 -12.27
N ILE A 292 13.18 -9.14 -11.34
CA ILE A 292 14.36 -9.50 -10.53
C ILE A 292 15.52 -10.00 -11.37
N PRO A 293 15.35 -10.82 -12.42
CA PRO A 293 16.43 -11.19 -13.33
C PRO A 293 17.15 -9.96 -13.92
N GLN A 294 16.41 -8.94 -14.38
CA GLN A 294 16.99 -7.71 -14.88
C GLN A 294 17.73 -6.94 -13.76
N MET A 295 17.14 -6.85 -12.56
CA MET A 295 17.80 -6.22 -11.41
C MET A 295 19.11 -6.93 -11.01
N VAL A 296 19.19 -8.24 -11.17
CA VAL A 296 20.44 -8.99 -10.95
C VAL A 296 21.48 -8.63 -12.01
N ALA A 297 21.08 -8.54 -13.28
CA ALA A 297 21.97 -8.13 -14.37
C ALA A 297 22.50 -6.70 -14.16
N ASP A 298 21.68 -5.80 -13.63
CA ASP A 298 22.03 -4.41 -13.33
C ASP A 298 22.79 -4.26 -12.00
N GLY A 299 23.02 -5.35 -11.26
CA GLY A 299 23.69 -5.32 -9.95
C GLY A 299 22.87 -4.71 -8.81
N ALA A 300 21.57 -4.50 -9.00
CA ALA A 300 20.65 -3.96 -8.00
C ALA A 300 20.06 -5.04 -7.08
N PHE A 301 20.11 -6.31 -7.50
CA PHE A 301 19.67 -7.43 -6.69
C PHE A 301 20.74 -8.54 -6.69
N ARG A 302 20.94 -9.18 -5.53
CA ARG A 302 21.96 -10.22 -5.37
C ARG A 302 21.48 -11.55 -5.92
N GLN A 303 22.29 -12.18 -6.75
CA GLN A 303 22.01 -13.47 -7.36
C GLN A 303 21.92 -14.60 -6.31
N ASP A 304 22.75 -14.55 -5.26
CA ASP A 304 22.74 -15.54 -4.19
C ASP A 304 21.43 -15.51 -3.38
N LEU A 305 20.92 -14.31 -3.08
CA LEU A 305 19.62 -14.16 -2.44
C LEU A 305 18.49 -14.67 -3.33
N LEU A 306 18.51 -14.35 -4.62
CA LEU A 306 17.49 -14.84 -5.56
C LEU A 306 17.40 -16.37 -5.54
N TYR A 307 18.53 -17.09 -5.61
CA TYR A 307 18.53 -18.56 -5.55
C TYR A 307 17.98 -19.14 -4.24
N ARG A 308 18.08 -18.39 -3.14
CA ARG A 308 17.56 -18.83 -1.83
C ARG A 308 16.09 -18.57 -1.62
N ILE A 309 15.53 -17.49 -2.19
CA ILE A 309 14.10 -17.16 -2.09
C ILE A 309 13.29 -17.82 -3.19
N ASN A 310 13.88 -18.10 -4.34
CA ASN A 310 13.22 -18.64 -5.53
C ASN A 310 13.41 -20.17 -5.63
N THR A 311 13.06 -20.90 -4.55
CA THR A 311 12.98 -22.38 -4.63
C THR A 311 11.81 -22.77 -5.52
N PHE A 312 10.71 -22.09 -5.41
CA PHE A 312 9.57 -22.16 -6.32
C PHE A 312 9.14 -20.75 -6.72
N GLU A 313 8.83 -20.58 -8.00
CA GLU A 313 8.25 -19.34 -8.50
C GLU A 313 6.77 -19.57 -8.84
N LEU A 314 5.93 -18.61 -8.36
CA LEU A 314 4.52 -18.56 -8.69
C LEU A 314 4.22 -17.22 -9.35
N HIS A 315 3.86 -17.28 -10.63
CA HIS A 315 3.42 -16.11 -11.35
C HIS A 315 1.90 -15.93 -11.22
N VAL A 316 1.47 -14.74 -10.73
CA VAL A 316 0.05 -14.38 -10.62
C VAL A 316 -0.36 -13.66 -11.90
N PRO A 317 -1.21 -14.26 -12.75
CA PRO A 317 -1.56 -13.65 -14.02
C PRO A 317 -2.29 -12.32 -13.81
N PRO A 318 -2.11 -11.33 -14.69
CA PRO A 318 -2.87 -10.09 -14.64
C PRO A 318 -4.36 -10.32 -14.94
N LEU A 319 -5.22 -9.44 -14.44
CA LEU A 319 -6.68 -9.62 -14.51
C LEU A 319 -7.19 -9.76 -15.95
N ARG A 320 -6.59 -9.05 -16.92
CA ARG A 320 -6.92 -9.14 -18.36
C ARG A 320 -6.71 -10.54 -18.96
N GLU A 321 -5.92 -11.40 -18.33
CA GLU A 321 -5.65 -12.78 -18.78
C GLU A 321 -6.55 -13.81 -18.08
N ARG A 322 -7.45 -13.37 -17.18
CA ARG A 322 -8.34 -14.23 -16.40
C ARG A 322 -9.76 -14.34 -17.00
N GLY A 323 -10.01 -13.71 -18.14
CA GLY A 323 -11.30 -13.81 -18.85
C GLY A 323 -12.51 -13.51 -17.97
N ASN A 324 -13.42 -14.47 -17.81
CA ASN A 324 -14.66 -14.31 -17.05
C ASN A 324 -14.46 -14.12 -15.53
N ASP A 325 -13.27 -14.35 -15.00
CA ASP A 325 -13.01 -14.06 -13.58
C ASP A 325 -13.22 -12.58 -13.26
N ILE A 326 -13.11 -11.68 -14.25
CA ILE A 326 -13.43 -10.25 -14.10
C ILE A 326 -14.87 -10.08 -13.59
N ILE A 327 -15.82 -10.81 -14.18
CA ILE A 327 -17.23 -10.72 -13.80
C ILE A 327 -17.48 -11.38 -12.44
N LEU A 328 -16.88 -12.55 -12.19
CA LEU A 328 -16.98 -13.23 -10.88
C LEU A 328 -16.48 -12.33 -9.75
N LEU A 329 -15.34 -11.67 -9.95
CA LEU A 329 -14.79 -10.74 -8.98
C LEU A 329 -15.64 -9.49 -8.82
N ALA A 330 -16.17 -8.93 -9.92
CA ALA A 330 -17.04 -7.76 -9.87
C ALA A 330 -18.34 -8.04 -9.08
N GLU A 331 -18.97 -9.19 -9.32
CA GLU A 331 -20.18 -9.62 -8.62
C GLU A 331 -19.89 -9.90 -7.14
N TYR A 332 -18.79 -10.57 -6.83
CA TYR A 332 -18.35 -10.79 -5.46
C TYR A 332 -18.12 -9.47 -4.70
N PHE A 333 -17.39 -8.52 -5.30
CA PHE A 333 -17.17 -7.22 -4.66
C PHE A 333 -18.47 -6.44 -4.51
N ALA A 334 -19.38 -6.50 -5.50
CA ALA A 334 -20.69 -5.86 -5.41
C ALA A 334 -21.49 -6.36 -4.20
N GLU A 335 -21.51 -7.67 -3.95
CA GLU A 335 -22.18 -8.28 -2.81
C GLU A 335 -21.51 -7.89 -1.48
N GLN A 336 -20.17 -7.93 -1.40
CA GLN A 336 -19.41 -7.51 -0.21
C GLN A 336 -19.66 -6.03 0.13
N ILE A 337 -19.67 -5.17 -0.90
CA ILE A 337 -19.89 -3.74 -0.76
C ILE A 337 -21.34 -3.49 -0.34
N ALA A 338 -22.32 -4.14 -0.97
CA ALA A 338 -23.72 -4.02 -0.59
C ALA A 338 -23.95 -4.40 0.88
N THR A 339 -23.34 -5.49 1.33
CA THR A 339 -23.40 -5.95 2.73
C THR A 339 -22.74 -4.92 3.67
N ARG A 340 -21.54 -4.42 3.32
CA ARG A 340 -20.77 -3.44 4.12
C ARG A 340 -21.55 -2.14 4.32
N TYR A 341 -22.14 -1.63 3.24
CA TYR A 341 -22.86 -0.35 3.26
C TYR A 341 -24.36 -0.49 3.58
N LYS A 342 -24.85 -1.73 3.80
CA LYS A 342 -26.28 -2.02 4.01
C LYS A 342 -27.17 -1.47 2.88
N ILE A 343 -26.71 -1.61 1.65
CA ILE A 343 -27.42 -1.23 0.42
C ILE A 343 -28.05 -2.50 -0.18
N ASN A 344 -29.12 -2.34 -0.91
CA ASN A 344 -29.68 -3.46 -1.66
C ASN A 344 -28.66 -4.04 -2.65
N PRO A 345 -28.56 -5.37 -2.78
CA PRO A 345 -27.71 -5.99 -3.77
C PRO A 345 -28.04 -5.50 -5.17
N LYS A 346 -27.02 -5.12 -5.93
CA LYS A 346 -27.15 -4.63 -7.30
C LYS A 346 -26.55 -5.61 -8.30
N GLN A 347 -27.11 -5.67 -9.49
CA GLN A 347 -26.69 -6.57 -10.56
C GLN A 347 -26.17 -5.78 -11.76
N PHE A 348 -25.13 -6.28 -12.39
CA PHE A 348 -24.61 -5.70 -13.64
C PHE A 348 -25.47 -6.16 -14.84
N SER A 349 -25.94 -5.23 -15.66
CA SER A 349 -26.58 -5.53 -16.92
C SER A 349 -25.60 -6.24 -17.88
N ALA A 350 -26.11 -6.97 -18.89
CA ALA A 350 -25.26 -7.65 -19.87
C ALA A 350 -24.25 -6.70 -20.54
N LYS A 351 -24.69 -5.50 -20.92
CA LYS A 351 -23.81 -4.47 -21.51
C LYS A 351 -22.80 -3.92 -20.53
N ALA A 352 -23.14 -3.83 -19.23
CA ALA A 352 -22.19 -3.44 -18.18
C ALA A 352 -21.08 -4.50 -18.02
N LYS A 353 -21.44 -5.78 -18.05
CA LYS A 353 -20.47 -6.89 -18.03
C LYS A 353 -19.54 -6.85 -19.24
N GLU A 354 -20.06 -6.60 -20.45
CA GLU A 354 -19.24 -6.43 -21.65
C GLU A 354 -18.24 -5.27 -21.51
N LYS A 355 -18.69 -4.15 -20.92
CA LYS A 355 -17.81 -2.99 -20.64
C LYS A 355 -16.69 -3.36 -19.68
N LEU A 356 -16.97 -4.10 -18.60
CA LEU A 356 -15.98 -4.57 -17.66
C LEU A 356 -14.96 -5.53 -18.32
N LEU A 357 -15.42 -6.43 -19.19
CA LEU A 357 -14.57 -7.37 -19.93
C LEU A 357 -13.66 -6.68 -20.96
N SER A 358 -14.10 -5.56 -21.53
CA SER A 358 -13.34 -4.82 -22.54
C SER A 358 -12.21 -3.96 -21.98
N HIS A 359 -12.22 -3.71 -20.67
CA HIS A 359 -11.19 -2.88 -20.01
C HIS A 359 -9.90 -3.67 -19.76
N ARG A 360 -8.74 -3.00 -19.86
CA ARG A 360 -7.42 -3.64 -19.71
C ARG A 360 -6.99 -3.88 -18.26
N TRP A 361 -7.60 -3.20 -17.32
CA TRP A 361 -7.34 -3.31 -15.88
C TRP A 361 -5.85 -3.14 -15.50
N PRO A 362 -5.22 -1.99 -15.78
CA PRO A 362 -3.81 -1.78 -15.44
C PRO A 362 -3.53 -1.88 -13.92
N GLY A 363 -4.50 -1.54 -13.07
CA GLY A 363 -4.44 -1.73 -11.61
C GLY A 363 -5.01 -3.07 -11.14
N ASN A 364 -5.32 -3.99 -12.07
CA ASN A 364 -5.78 -5.34 -11.80
C ASN A 364 -7.00 -5.43 -10.86
N VAL A 365 -6.99 -6.36 -9.89
CA VAL A 365 -8.09 -6.59 -8.96
C VAL A 365 -8.33 -5.40 -8.04
N ARG A 366 -7.27 -4.67 -7.67
CA ARG A 366 -7.39 -3.46 -6.83
C ARG A 366 -8.16 -2.35 -7.57
N GLU A 367 -7.90 -2.15 -8.85
CA GLU A 367 -8.65 -1.21 -9.69
C GLU A 367 -10.10 -1.66 -9.88
N LEU A 368 -10.32 -2.94 -10.17
CA LEU A 368 -11.67 -3.50 -10.30
C LEU A 368 -12.49 -3.28 -9.03
N GLN A 369 -11.93 -3.59 -7.87
CA GLN A 369 -12.60 -3.38 -6.58
C GLN A 369 -12.99 -1.92 -6.39
N HIS A 370 -12.09 -0.98 -6.68
CA HIS A 370 -12.35 0.46 -6.55
C HIS A 370 -13.45 0.93 -7.51
N VAL A 371 -13.41 0.50 -8.77
CA VAL A 371 -14.44 0.82 -9.78
C VAL A 371 -15.80 0.28 -9.37
N VAL A 372 -15.86 -0.97 -8.91
CA VAL A 372 -17.10 -1.58 -8.44
C VAL A 372 -17.64 -0.83 -7.22
N GLU A 373 -16.78 -0.47 -6.26
CA GLU A 373 -17.19 0.27 -5.05
C GLU A 373 -17.80 1.63 -5.42
N GLN A 374 -17.13 2.40 -6.26
CA GLN A 374 -17.68 3.68 -6.75
C GLN A 374 -19.01 3.49 -7.47
N THR A 375 -19.10 2.50 -8.34
CA THR A 375 -20.31 2.24 -9.12
C THR A 375 -21.48 1.86 -8.21
N ILE A 376 -21.29 0.95 -7.26
CA ILE A 376 -22.34 0.52 -6.32
C ILE A 376 -22.86 1.68 -5.46
N ILE A 377 -21.96 2.56 -5.00
CA ILE A 377 -22.33 3.70 -4.14
C ILE A 377 -23.08 4.77 -4.94
N LEU A 378 -22.65 5.05 -6.17
CA LEU A 378 -23.19 6.16 -6.96
C LEU A 378 -24.43 5.79 -7.78
N SER A 379 -24.64 4.51 -8.12
CA SER A 379 -25.82 4.08 -8.86
C SER A 379 -27.09 4.19 -8.03
N SER A 380 -28.19 4.57 -8.66
CA SER A 380 -29.50 4.79 -7.98
C SER A 380 -30.45 3.58 -8.08
N GLY A 381 -30.24 2.68 -9.04
CA GLY A 381 -31.10 1.53 -9.31
C GLY A 381 -30.54 0.19 -8.81
N ASP A 382 -31.33 -0.87 -8.93
CA ASP A 382 -30.90 -2.26 -8.61
C ASP A 382 -30.11 -2.90 -9.76
N ILE A 383 -30.15 -2.31 -10.96
CA ILE A 383 -29.41 -2.77 -12.15
C ILE A 383 -28.44 -1.67 -12.57
N ILE A 384 -27.16 -2.06 -12.69
CA ILE A 384 -26.06 -1.19 -13.11
C ILE A 384 -25.94 -1.21 -14.63
N TYR A 385 -25.99 -0.04 -15.25
CA TYR A 385 -25.82 0.15 -16.69
C TYR A 385 -24.40 0.62 -17.03
N PRO A 386 -23.96 0.48 -18.30
CA PRO A 386 -22.59 0.85 -18.71
C PRO A 386 -22.19 2.28 -18.38
N ASP A 387 -23.13 3.22 -18.47
CA ASP A 387 -22.86 4.65 -18.26
C ASP A 387 -22.54 4.99 -16.79
N GLU A 388 -22.96 4.13 -15.86
CA GLU A 388 -22.68 4.28 -14.42
C GLU A 388 -21.29 3.79 -14.04
N ILE A 389 -20.63 3.00 -14.90
CA ILE A 389 -19.27 2.51 -14.65
C ILE A 389 -18.27 3.54 -15.16
N ILE A 390 -17.54 4.16 -14.25
CA ILE A 390 -16.53 5.16 -14.54
C ILE A 390 -15.16 4.55 -14.28
N PHE A 391 -14.34 4.40 -15.32
CA PHE A 391 -12.96 3.98 -15.15
C PHE A 391 -12.07 5.17 -14.76
N PRO A 392 -11.13 5.01 -13.82
CA PRO A 392 -10.14 6.03 -13.54
C PRO A 392 -9.41 6.38 -14.85
N GLN A 393 -9.39 7.65 -15.20
CA GLN A 393 -8.49 8.08 -16.27
C GLN A 393 -7.07 8.00 -15.73
N VAL A 394 -6.41 6.87 -15.95
CA VAL A 394 -4.95 6.85 -15.90
C VAL A 394 -4.54 7.84 -16.98
N ALA A 395 -4.01 9.00 -16.58
CA ALA A 395 -3.33 9.87 -17.51
C ALA A 395 -2.42 8.94 -18.33
N LYS A 396 -2.72 8.83 -19.64
CA LYS A 396 -1.86 8.08 -20.52
C LYS A 396 -0.47 8.66 -20.28
N SER A 397 0.35 7.94 -19.53
CA SER A 397 1.77 8.02 -19.77
C SER A 397 1.87 7.64 -21.23
N VAL A 398 1.98 8.65 -22.08
CA VAL A 398 2.45 8.47 -23.43
C VAL A 398 3.78 7.79 -23.20
N GLU A 399 3.83 6.46 -23.32
CA GLU A 399 5.05 5.80 -23.73
C GLU A 399 5.33 6.38 -25.12
N ASN A 400 5.80 7.61 -25.12
CA ASN A 400 6.70 8.05 -26.13
C ASN A 400 7.88 7.08 -25.99
N GLN A 401 7.85 5.98 -26.75
CA GLN A 401 9.10 5.44 -27.25
C GLN A 401 9.81 6.66 -27.79
N VAL A 402 10.73 7.19 -26.98
CA VAL A 402 11.63 8.23 -27.41
C VAL A 402 12.48 7.56 -28.48
N THR A 403 11.98 7.56 -29.69
CA THR A 403 12.76 7.20 -30.86
C THR A 403 13.83 8.27 -30.93
N LEU A 404 15.01 7.95 -30.39
CA LEU A 404 16.20 8.81 -30.48
C LEU A 404 16.69 9.02 -31.94
N ASN A 405 15.93 8.48 -32.90
CA ASN A 405 16.18 8.67 -34.31
C ASN A 405 15.60 10.03 -34.75
N LEU A 406 16.47 11.02 -34.84
CA LEU A 406 16.14 12.40 -35.25
C LEU A 406 15.31 12.47 -36.52
N LYS A 407 15.51 11.55 -37.49
CA LYS A 407 14.75 11.55 -38.76
C LYS A 407 13.30 11.18 -38.55
N ILE A 408 13.02 10.21 -37.68
CA ILE A 408 11.66 9.77 -37.34
C ILE A 408 10.96 10.87 -36.53
N LEU A 409 11.64 11.42 -35.54
CA LEU A 409 11.11 12.48 -34.68
C LEU A 409 10.81 13.76 -35.51
N GLU A 410 11.67 14.13 -36.44
CA GLU A 410 11.45 15.25 -37.32
C GLU A 410 10.24 15.03 -38.23
N ARG A 411 10.10 13.82 -38.81
CA ARG A 411 8.96 13.45 -39.65
C ARG A 411 7.63 13.51 -38.91
N GLU A 412 7.58 12.94 -37.70
CA GLU A 412 6.37 12.95 -36.86
C GLU A 412 5.98 14.36 -36.42
N THR A 413 6.98 15.19 -36.07
CA THR A 413 6.74 16.57 -35.66
C THR A 413 6.18 17.41 -36.80
N ILE A 414 6.67 17.20 -38.04
CA ILE A 414 6.13 17.86 -39.24
C ILE A 414 4.69 17.44 -39.51
N LEU A 415 4.36 16.14 -39.43
CA LEU A 415 2.99 15.64 -39.61
C LEU A 415 2.05 16.26 -38.57
N LYS A 416 2.43 16.26 -37.29
CA LYS A 416 1.62 16.86 -36.21
C LYS A 416 1.40 18.37 -36.44
N ALA A 417 2.38 19.09 -36.92
CA ALA A 417 2.24 20.51 -37.19
C ALA A 417 1.29 20.79 -38.40
N ILE A 418 1.33 19.95 -39.45
CA ILE A 418 0.42 20.03 -40.58
C ILE A 418 -1.02 19.75 -40.16
N ASP A 419 -1.24 18.71 -39.38
CA ASP A 419 -2.55 18.35 -38.81
C ASP A 419 -3.11 19.46 -37.93
N HIS A 420 -2.30 19.98 -37.00
CA HIS A 420 -2.69 21.07 -36.10
C HIS A 420 -3.06 22.36 -36.82
N SER A 421 -2.49 22.57 -38.01
CA SER A 421 -2.75 23.74 -38.85
C SER A 421 -3.81 23.50 -39.93
N ASN A 422 -4.56 22.38 -39.87
CA ASN A 422 -5.55 21.98 -40.88
C ASN A 422 -5.03 22.08 -42.32
N GLY A 423 -3.78 21.66 -42.55
CA GLY A 423 -3.12 21.68 -43.86
C GLY A 423 -2.53 23.04 -44.28
N ASN A 424 -2.62 24.09 -43.45
CA ASN A 424 -2.03 25.38 -43.76
C ASN A 424 -0.52 25.37 -43.49
N LEU A 425 0.28 25.20 -44.58
CA LEU A 425 1.73 25.08 -44.48
C LEU A 425 2.42 26.34 -43.95
N SER A 426 1.83 27.53 -44.08
CA SER A 426 2.39 28.75 -43.51
C SER A 426 2.31 28.78 -41.99
N THR A 427 1.15 28.37 -41.46
CA THR A 427 0.89 28.22 -40.02
C THR A 427 1.74 27.07 -39.44
N ALA A 428 1.81 25.93 -40.13
CA ALA A 428 2.62 24.79 -39.75
C ALA A 428 4.13 25.16 -39.65
N ALA A 429 4.66 25.92 -40.61
CA ALA A 429 6.03 26.39 -40.59
C ALA A 429 6.31 27.33 -39.40
N SER A 430 5.38 28.22 -39.09
CA SER A 430 5.44 29.08 -37.89
C SER A 430 5.43 28.28 -36.59
N LEU A 431 4.57 27.26 -36.46
CA LEU A 431 4.54 26.36 -35.30
C LEU A 431 5.83 25.56 -35.11
N LEU A 432 6.49 25.22 -36.21
CA LEU A 432 7.78 24.51 -36.22
C LEU A 432 9.00 25.43 -36.03
N GLY A 433 8.81 26.74 -36.01
CA GLY A 433 9.89 27.71 -35.90
C GLY A 433 10.82 27.75 -37.15
N ILE A 434 10.34 27.32 -38.32
CA ILE A 434 11.08 27.26 -39.57
C ILE A 434 10.40 28.09 -40.67
N THR A 435 11.18 28.41 -41.71
CA THR A 435 10.59 29.10 -42.88
C THR A 435 9.71 28.14 -43.69
N ARG A 436 8.68 28.68 -44.36
CA ARG A 436 7.79 27.90 -45.23
C ARG A 436 8.57 27.15 -46.31
N TYR A 437 9.63 27.72 -46.84
CA TYR A 437 10.50 27.08 -47.81
C TYR A 437 11.29 25.89 -47.21
N ALA A 438 11.76 26.02 -46.00
CA ALA A 438 12.40 24.91 -45.28
C ALA A 438 11.43 23.76 -45.01
N LEU A 439 10.14 24.06 -44.72
CA LEU A 439 9.10 23.06 -44.54
C LEU A 439 8.86 22.30 -45.85
N TYR A 440 8.74 22.96 -46.98
CA TYR A 440 8.58 22.29 -48.30
C TYR A 440 9.71 21.29 -48.58
N ARG A 441 10.96 21.68 -48.36
CA ARG A 441 12.13 20.80 -48.56
C ARG A 441 12.09 19.58 -47.64
N LYS A 442 11.57 19.74 -46.42
CA LYS A 442 11.42 18.63 -45.46
C LYS A 442 10.27 17.69 -45.84
N ILE A 443 9.13 18.23 -46.30
CA ILE A 443 8.01 17.46 -46.86
C ILE A 443 8.48 16.60 -48.02
N GLU A 444 9.20 17.19 -48.97
CA GLU A 444 9.76 16.46 -50.12
C GLU A 444 10.78 15.40 -49.68
N LYS A 445 11.66 15.71 -48.74
CA LYS A 445 12.67 14.78 -48.20
C LYS A 445 12.07 13.56 -47.50
N TYR A 446 10.94 13.71 -46.82
CA TYR A 446 10.31 12.66 -46.07
C TYR A 446 9.09 12.00 -46.79
N GLY A 447 8.75 12.46 -47.99
CA GLY A 447 7.64 11.95 -48.79
C GLY A 447 6.28 12.14 -48.13
N LEU A 448 6.04 13.32 -47.54
CA LEU A 448 4.82 13.67 -46.80
C LEU A 448 3.84 14.43 -47.68
#